data_5b5403cde26ed2e36247cab9c59cbc55
#
_entry.id   5b5403cde26ed2e36247cab9c59cbc55
#
_cell.length_a   1.000
_cell.length_b   1.000
_cell.length_c   1.000
_cell.angle_alpha   90.00
_cell.angle_beta   90.00
_cell.angle_gamma   90.00
#
_symmetry.space_group_name_H-M   'P 1'
#
loop_
_entity.id
_entity.type
_entity.pdbx_description
1 polymer ?
#
loop_
_entity_poly.entity_id
_entity_poly.type
_entity_poly.pdbx_seq_one_letter_code
_entity_poly.pdbx_strand_id
1 'polypeptide(L)'
;MVENENLKRLMAVLDAFNRNDIDAAASGVADDVVYIIRGRATVSGIYRGRQQFADVLRRIKQMTDGTMAGKPEVVLVDGDNIMMYMHVTGTRPDGRRYDNDQAYLYRFREGKLIEGQTIPVDQHAFEEFLAD
;
A
#
# COMPACT_ATOMS: atom_id res chain seq x y z
N MET A 1 28.17 2.75 0.78
CA MET A 1 26.82 2.48 0.27
C MET A 1 26.02 3.77 0.28
N VAL A 2 25.41 4.08 -0.83
CA VAL A 2 24.59 5.29 -0.93
C VAL A 2 23.19 4.99 -0.40
N GLU A 3 22.75 5.79 0.56
CA GLU A 3 21.40 5.68 1.09
C GLU A 3 20.41 6.20 0.06
N ASN A 4 19.34 5.44 -0.19
CA ASN A 4 18.30 5.86 -1.14
C ASN A 4 17.21 6.65 -0.41
N GLU A 5 17.13 7.93 -0.70
CA GLU A 5 16.17 8.83 -0.04
C GLU A 5 14.72 8.47 -0.36
N ASN A 6 14.44 8.02 -1.59
CA ASN A 6 13.09 7.60 -1.95
C ASN A 6 12.66 6.37 -1.15
N LEU A 7 13.56 5.41 -0.98
CA LEU A 7 13.29 4.23 -0.16
C LEU A 7 13.00 4.63 1.29
N LYS A 8 13.77 5.53 1.84
CA LYS A 8 13.58 6.04 3.19
C LYS A 8 12.20 6.67 3.37
N ARG A 9 11.78 7.49 2.39
CA ARG A 9 10.46 8.11 2.39
C ARG A 9 9.35 7.09 2.24
N LEU A 10 9.54 6.10 1.37
CA LEU A 10 8.58 5.01 1.19
C LEU A 10 8.41 4.20 2.47
N MET A 11 9.50 3.89 3.14
CA MET A 11 9.45 3.16 4.42
C MET A 11 8.69 3.95 5.48
N ALA A 12 8.81 5.28 5.47
CA ALA A 12 8.06 6.14 6.39
C ALA A 12 6.54 6.10 6.08
N VAL A 13 6.17 6.07 4.80
CA VAL A 13 4.76 5.92 4.40
C VAL A 13 4.21 4.57 4.86
N LEU A 14 4.94 3.49 4.61
CA LEU A 14 4.53 2.15 5.03
C LEU A 14 4.42 2.05 6.56
N ASP A 15 5.39 2.58 7.28
CA ASP A 15 5.38 2.58 8.74
C ASP A 15 4.17 3.34 9.28
N ALA A 16 3.85 4.48 8.69
CA ALA A 16 2.65 5.26 9.04
C ALA A 16 1.37 4.45 8.80
N PHE A 17 1.27 3.78 7.66
CA PHE A 17 0.14 2.90 7.37
C PHE A 17 0.03 1.79 8.41
N ASN A 18 1.14 1.13 8.73
CA ASN A 18 1.15 0.00 9.67
C ASN A 18 0.70 0.42 11.08
N ARG A 19 1.02 1.64 11.51
CA ARG A 19 0.57 2.15 12.82
C ARG A 19 -0.78 2.89 12.76
N ASN A 20 -1.49 2.79 11.65
CA ASN A 20 -2.82 3.38 11.44
C ASN A 20 -2.83 4.93 11.41
N ASP A 21 -1.70 5.54 11.07
CA ASP A 21 -1.59 7.00 10.90
C ASP A 21 -1.70 7.34 9.41
N ILE A 22 -2.93 7.38 8.90
CA ILE A 22 -3.17 7.59 7.48
C ILE A 22 -2.81 9.03 7.07
N ASP A 23 -2.99 10.01 7.93
CA ASP A 23 -2.61 11.39 7.62
C ASP A 23 -1.09 11.49 7.39
N ALA A 24 -0.28 10.84 8.22
CA ALA A 24 1.16 10.78 8.03
C ALA A 24 1.54 10.04 6.74
N ALA A 25 0.86 8.93 6.44
CA ALA A 25 1.09 8.20 5.18
C ALA A 25 0.81 9.09 3.98
N ALA A 26 -0.32 9.80 3.97
CA ALA A 26 -0.72 10.68 2.89
C ALA A 26 0.22 11.89 2.73
N SER A 27 0.85 12.36 3.80
CA SER A 27 1.79 13.49 3.71
C SER A 27 3.06 13.17 2.90
N GLY A 28 3.37 11.88 2.71
CA GLY A 28 4.54 11.43 1.95
C GLY A 28 4.34 11.30 0.45
N VAL A 29 3.12 11.50 -0.04
CA VAL A 29 2.81 11.34 -1.46
C VAL A 29 2.61 12.69 -2.14
N ALA A 30 2.75 12.72 -3.47
CA ALA A 30 2.51 13.92 -4.25
C ALA A 30 1.02 14.28 -4.28
N ASP A 31 0.70 15.55 -4.51
CA ASP A 31 -0.69 16.02 -4.61
C ASP A 31 -1.45 15.29 -5.73
N ASP A 32 -0.75 14.95 -6.82
CA ASP A 32 -1.29 14.32 -8.01
C ASP A 32 -1.00 12.82 -8.07
N VAL A 33 -0.76 12.18 -6.93
CA VAL A 33 -0.47 10.75 -6.85
C VAL A 33 -1.55 9.92 -7.54
N VAL A 34 -1.14 8.83 -8.19
CA VAL A 34 -2.05 7.83 -8.73
C VAL A 34 -1.77 6.51 -8.03
N TYR A 35 -2.76 5.95 -7.36
CA TYR A 35 -2.62 4.69 -6.66
C TYR A 35 -3.55 3.64 -7.26
N ILE A 36 -2.99 2.51 -7.64
CA ILE A 36 -3.71 1.45 -8.37
C ILE A 36 -3.75 0.19 -7.52
N ILE A 37 -4.95 -0.29 -7.25
CA ILE A 37 -5.14 -1.59 -6.59
C ILE A 37 -5.68 -2.55 -7.63
N ARG A 38 -4.87 -3.52 -8.03
CA ARG A 38 -5.21 -4.48 -9.07
C ARG A 38 -6.23 -5.49 -8.57
N GLY A 39 -6.95 -6.09 -9.52
CA GLY A 39 -7.90 -7.14 -9.24
C GLY A 39 -9.34 -6.65 -9.23
N ARG A 40 -10.21 -7.43 -8.58
CA ARG A 40 -11.66 -7.20 -8.53
C ARG A 40 -12.19 -7.16 -7.09
N ALA A 41 -11.35 -6.78 -6.14
CA ALA A 41 -11.80 -6.57 -4.77
C ALA A 41 -12.67 -5.31 -4.68
N THR A 42 -13.41 -5.17 -3.59
CA THR A 42 -14.23 -3.98 -3.36
C THR A 42 -13.40 -2.70 -3.34
N VAL A 43 -12.11 -2.81 -2.99
CA VAL A 43 -11.18 -1.68 -2.96
C VAL A 43 -10.34 -1.56 -4.23
N SER A 44 -10.50 -2.46 -5.21
CA SER A 44 -9.74 -2.39 -6.46
C SER A 44 -10.16 -1.17 -7.28
N GLY A 45 -9.20 -0.58 -7.99
CA GLY A 45 -9.46 0.60 -8.80
C GLY A 45 -8.27 1.51 -8.92
N ILE A 46 -8.50 2.68 -9.51
CA ILE A 46 -7.51 3.72 -9.71
C ILE A 46 -7.94 4.91 -8.85
N TYR A 47 -7.05 5.31 -7.92
CA TYR A 47 -7.29 6.39 -6.97
C TYR A 47 -6.39 7.56 -7.33
N ARG A 48 -6.99 8.70 -7.58
CA ARG A 48 -6.26 9.88 -8.08
C ARG A 48 -6.25 10.98 -7.03
N GLY A 49 -5.07 11.48 -6.75
CA GLY A 49 -4.85 12.55 -5.78
C GLY A 49 -4.72 12.04 -4.34
N ARG A 50 -4.16 12.92 -3.52
CA ARG A 50 -3.85 12.59 -2.11
C ARG A 50 -5.10 12.22 -1.31
N GLN A 51 -6.22 12.89 -1.56
CA GLN A 51 -7.46 12.65 -0.83
C GLN A 51 -8.00 11.24 -1.12
N GLN A 52 -8.08 10.84 -2.39
CA GLN A 52 -8.55 9.49 -2.75
C GLN A 52 -7.58 8.42 -2.24
N PHE A 53 -6.28 8.69 -2.27
CA PHE A 53 -5.26 7.82 -1.70
C PHE A 53 -5.52 7.59 -0.20
N ALA A 54 -5.71 8.66 0.54
CA ALA A 54 -5.99 8.57 1.98
C ALA A 54 -7.31 7.83 2.24
N ASP A 55 -8.34 8.12 1.46
CA ASP A 55 -9.67 7.54 1.65
C ASP A 55 -9.67 6.02 1.46
N VAL A 56 -8.98 5.51 0.43
CA VAL A 56 -8.92 4.06 0.22
C VAL A 56 -8.12 3.36 1.32
N LEU A 57 -7.03 3.98 1.79
CA LEU A 57 -6.27 3.41 2.91
C LEU A 57 -7.10 3.38 4.19
N ARG A 58 -7.86 4.43 4.48
CA ARG A 58 -8.78 4.45 5.62
C ARG A 58 -9.84 3.37 5.51
N ARG A 59 -10.40 3.19 4.31
CA ARG A 59 -11.40 2.16 4.07
C ARG A 59 -10.83 0.76 4.35
N ILE A 60 -9.61 0.48 3.87
CA ILE A 60 -8.95 -0.80 4.14
C ILE A 60 -8.75 -1.00 5.65
N LYS A 61 -8.31 0.02 6.36
CA LYS A 61 -8.12 -0.07 7.81
C LYS A 61 -9.45 -0.25 8.55
N GLN A 62 -10.51 0.41 8.12
CA GLN A 62 -11.85 0.22 8.69
C GLN A 62 -12.37 -1.19 8.48
N MET A 63 -12.21 -1.73 7.26
CA MET A 63 -12.64 -3.09 6.93
C MET A 63 -11.90 -4.15 7.75
N THR A 64 -10.67 -3.88 8.12
CA THR A 64 -9.79 -4.82 8.81
C THR A 64 -9.58 -4.48 10.29
N ASP A 65 -10.36 -3.56 10.81
CA ASP A 65 -10.27 -3.10 12.21
C ASP A 65 -8.83 -2.69 12.60
N GLY A 66 -8.15 -2.02 11.68
CA GLY A 66 -6.78 -1.54 11.88
C GLY A 66 -5.71 -2.61 11.85
N THR A 67 -6.03 -3.85 11.54
CA THR A 67 -5.08 -4.96 11.64
C THR A 67 -4.23 -5.17 10.39
N MET A 68 -4.67 -4.67 9.23
CA MET A 68 -3.92 -4.92 8.01
C MET A 68 -2.58 -4.19 8.04
N ALA A 69 -1.52 -4.97 7.84
CA ALA A 69 -0.15 -4.44 7.87
C ALA A 69 0.73 -5.25 6.93
N GLY A 70 1.79 -4.61 6.43
CA GLY A 70 2.73 -5.24 5.53
C GLY A 70 4.15 -5.21 6.07
N LYS A 71 4.90 -6.27 5.77
CA LYS A 71 6.32 -6.38 6.13
C LYS A 71 7.13 -6.62 4.85
N PRO A 72 8.01 -5.69 4.46
CA PRO A 72 8.86 -5.91 3.29
C PRO A 72 9.81 -7.09 3.49
N GLU A 73 9.90 -7.94 2.48
CA GLU A 73 10.82 -9.07 2.45
C GLU A 73 11.89 -8.91 1.39
N VAL A 74 11.53 -8.34 0.22
CA VAL A 74 12.46 -8.03 -0.86
C VAL A 74 12.21 -6.60 -1.33
N VAL A 75 13.28 -5.85 -1.50
CA VAL A 75 13.21 -4.47 -2.01
C VAL A 75 14.21 -4.33 -3.14
N LEU A 76 13.74 -3.89 -4.31
CA LEU A 76 14.56 -3.64 -5.49
C LEU A 76 14.41 -2.18 -5.88
N VAL A 77 15.54 -1.53 -6.14
CA VAL A 77 15.57 -0.10 -6.49
C VAL A 77 16.23 0.09 -7.85
N ASP A 78 15.55 0.81 -8.73
CA ASP A 78 16.07 1.20 -10.03
C ASP A 78 15.74 2.69 -10.24
N GLY A 79 16.70 3.56 -9.92
CA GLY A 79 16.50 5.02 -9.99
C GLY A 79 15.35 5.47 -9.10
N ASP A 80 14.35 6.10 -9.71
CA ASP A 80 13.15 6.55 -9.01
C ASP A 80 12.05 5.49 -8.90
N ASN A 81 12.33 4.26 -9.35
CA ASN A 81 11.40 3.14 -9.26
C ASN A 81 11.83 2.21 -8.12
N ILE A 82 10.85 1.79 -7.32
CA ILE A 82 11.08 0.84 -6.24
C ILE A 82 10.03 -0.27 -6.34
N MET A 83 10.48 -1.52 -6.32
CA MET A 83 9.59 -2.66 -6.16
C MET A 83 9.78 -3.28 -4.78
N MET A 84 8.69 -3.59 -4.12
CA MET A 84 8.69 -4.33 -2.87
C MET A 84 7.88 -5.60 -3.00
N TYR A 85 8.39 -6.65 -2.39
CA TYR A 85 7.64 -7.88 -2.18
C TYR A 85 7.39 -7.96 -0.68
N MET A 86 6.13 -7.89 -0.30
CA MET A 86 5.73 -7.78 1.11
C MET A 86 4.90 -8.98 1.54
N HIS A 87 5.06 -9.36 2.79
CA HIS A 87 4.15 -10.25 3.47
C HIS A 87 3.08 -9.41 4.16
N VAL A 88 1.81 -9.61 3.80
CA VAL A 88 0.71 -8.79 4.29
C VAL A 88 -0.26 -9.67 5.08
N THR A 89 -0.62 -9.19 6.25
CA THR A 89 -1.55 -9.89 7.14
C THR A 89 -2.66 -8.95 7.59
N GLY A 90 -3.78 -9.54 8.00
CA GLY A 90 -4.90 -8.78 8.53
C GLY A 90 -6.03 -9.71 8.96
N THR A 91 -6.99 -9.15 9.67
CA THR A 91 -8.19 -9.87 10.09
C THR A 91 -9.40 -8.97 9.92
N ARG A 92 -10.56 -9.59 9.70
CA ARG A 92 -11.82 -8.85 9.66
C ARG A 92 -12.67 -9.18 10.89
N PRO A 93 -13.57 -8.26 11.29
CA PRO A 93 -14.42 -8.50 12.46
C PRO A 93 -15.26 -9.78 12.39
N ASP A 94 -15.55 -10.28 11.18
CA ASP A 94 -16.31 -11.51 10.98
C ASP A 94 -15.45 -12.78 11.09
N GLY A 95 -14.16 -12.65 11.39
CA GLY A 95 -13.24 -13.78 11.56
C GLY A 95 -12.41 -14.14 10.34
N ARG A 96 -12.65 -13.52 9.19
CA ARG A 96 -11.81 -13.73 8.00
C ARG A 96 -10.37 -13.32 8.30
N ARG A 97 -9.41 -14.12 7.81
CA ARG A 97 -7.98 -13.84 7.97
C ARG A 97 -7.31 -13.69 6.63
N TYR A 98 -6.33 -12.79 6.57
CA TYR A 98 -5.51 -12.56 5.39
C TYR A 98 -4.05 -12.86 5.71
N ASP A 99 -3.41 -13.62 4.84
CA ASP A 99 -2.01 -13.99 4.93
C ASP A 99 -1.55 -14.22 3.49
N ASN A 100 -0.99 -13.19 2.88
CA ASN A 100 -0.72 -13.20 1.44
C ASN A 100 0.53 -12.38 1.15
N ASP A 101 1.25 -12.77 0.11
CA ASP A 101 2.32 -11.94 -0.40
C ASP A 101 1.77 -10.95 -1.41
N GLN A 102 2.30 -9.75 -1.41
CA GLN A 102 1.90 -8.70 -2.34
C GLN A 102 3.13 -8.02 -2.91
N ALA A 103 3.15 -7.86 -4.22
CA ALA A 103 4.15 -7.06 -4.90
C ALA A 103 3.62 -5.62 -5.03
N TYR A 104 4.53 -4.67 -4.92
CA TYR A 104 4.21 -3.25 -5.06
C TYR A 104 5.21 -2.61 -5.99
N LEU A 105 4.71 -1.79 -6.90
CA LEU A 105 5.56 -0.97 -7.76
C LEU A 105 5.32 0.49 -7.38
N TYR A 106 6.39 1.19 -7.02
CA TYR A 106 6.34 2.59 -6.64
C TYR A 106 7.23 3.43 -7.54
N ARG A 107 6.74 4.61 -7.88
CA ARG A 107 7.46 5.55 -8.71
C ARG A 107 7.51 6.91 -8.02
N PHE A 108 8.72 7.51 -8.00
CA PHE A 108 8.97 8.79 -7.33
C PHE A 108 9.33 9.87 -8.36
N ARG A 109 9.03 11.11 -8.01
CA ARG A 109 9.47 12.31 -8.72
C ARG A 109 9.77 13.37 -7.69
N GLU A 110 11.00 13.92 -7.73
CA GLU A 110 11.44 14.98 -6.81
C GLU A 110 11.16 14.66 -5.35
N GLY A 111 11.42 13.40 -4.96
CA GLY A 111 11.27 12.96 -3.58
C GLY A 111 9.83 12.71 -3.14
N LYS A 112 8.87 12.74 -4.04
CA LYS A 112 7.46 12.43 -3.72
C LYS A 112 6.99 11.21 -4.48
N LEU A 113 6.19 10.38 -3.82
CA LEU A 113 5.55 9.23 -4.45
C LEU A 113 4.48 9.73 -5.42
N ILE A 114 4.65 9.46 -6.71
CA ILE A 114 3.69 9.86 -7.75
C ILE A 114 2.81 8.72 -8.24
N GLU A 115 3.26 7.48 -8.09
CA GLU A 115 2.46 6.32 -8.48
C GLU A 115 2.79 5.14 -7.58
N GLY A 116 1.77 4.41 -7.18
CA GLY A 116 1.90 3.14 -6.48
C GLY A 116 0.92 2.14 -7.03
N GLN A 117 1.34 0.86 -7.11
CA GLN A 117 0.48 -0.23 -7.52
C GLN A 117 0.56 -1.36 -6.51
N THR A 118 -0.60 -1.85 -6.10
CA THR A 118 -0.74 -3.05 -5.25
C THR A 118 -1.06 -4.23 -6.14
N ILE A 119 -0.23 -5.27 -6.10
CA ILE A 119 -0.35 -6.46 -6.94
C ILE A 119 -0.34 -7.70 -6.04
N PRO A 120 -1.50 -8.13 -5.52
CA PRO A 120 -1.57 -9.34 -4.69
C PRO A 120 -1.11 -10.57 -5.50
N VAL A 121 -0.31 -11.43 -4.89
CA VAL A 121 0.16 -12.65 -5.54
C VAL A 121 -1.00 -13.62 -5.71
N ASP A 122 -1.81 -13.80 -4.68
CA ASP A 122 -3.06 -14.55 -4.77
C ASP A 122 -4.22 -13.55 -4.86
N GLN A 123 -4.64 -13.24 -6.08
CA GLN A 123 -5.73 -12.28 -6.32
C GLN A 123 -7.05 -12.77 -5.74
N HIS A 124 -7.32 -14.06 -5.83
CA HIS A 124 -8.55 -14.64 -5.31
C HIS A 124 -8.64 -14.45 -3.79
N ALA A 125 -7.56 -14.74 -3.06
CA ALA A 125 -7.51 -14.55 -1.61
C ALA A 125 -7.73 -13.09 -1.23
N PHE A 126 -7.15 -12.16 -1.99
CA PHE A 126 -7.31 -10.72 -1.76
C PHE A 126 -8.77 -10.29 -1.95
N GLU A 127 -9.38 -10.73 -3.04
CA GLU A 127 -10.78 -10.38 -3.36
C GLU A 127 -11.74 -10.97 -2.34
N GLU A 128 -11.51 -12.21 -1.92
CA GLU A 128 -12.35 -12.89 -0.94
C GLU A 128 -12.24 -12.24 0.45
N PHE A 129 -11.02 -11.90 0.86
CA PHE A 129 -10.79 -11.25 2.15
C PHE A 129 -11.49 -9.89 2.25
N LEU A 130 -11.46 -9.11 1.17
CA LEU A 130 -12.03 -7.76 1.12
C LEU A 130 -13.43 -7.70 0.50
N ALA A 131 -14.06 -8.83 0.30
CA ALA A 131 -15.45 -8.88 -0.16
C ALA A 131 -16.41 -8.35 0.93
N ASP A 132 -17.51 -7.80 0.49
CA ASP A 132 -18.57 -7.30 1.39
C ASP A 132 -19.31 -8.45 2.12
#